data_45494198d24fbf7c36e2c3ecee43d097
#
_entry.id   45494198d24fbf7c36e2c3ecee43d097
#
_cell.length_a   1.000
_cell.length_b   1.000
_cell.length_c   1.000
_cell.angle_alpha   90.00
_cell.angle_beta   90.00
_cell.angle_gamma   90.00
#
_symmetry.space_group_name_H-M   'P 1'
#
loop_
_entity.id
_entity.type
_entity.pdbx_description
1 polymer ?
#
loop_
_entity_poly.entity_id
_entity_poly.type
_entity_poly.pdbx_seq_one_letter_code
_entity_poly.pdbx_strand_id
1 'polypeptide(L)' 'MIKFIVDENALTNGSHLIHNGTQGCVDMPQFDQQILIGYFANFELAYKRARMSWPTEKVVGCDKCCSQS' A
#
# COMPACT_ATOMS: atom_id res chain seq x y z
N MET A 1 13.77 7.94 -2.31
CA MET A 1 12.62 7.49 -1.53
C MET A 1 11.81 6.45 -2.31
N ILE A 2 11.03 5.67 -1.60
CA ILE A 2 10.24 4.59 -2.19
C ILE A 2 8.82 5.11 -2.44
N LYS A 3 8.31 4.87 -3.65
CA LYS A 3 6.92 5.20 -3.97
C LYS A 3 6.01 4.11 -3.40
N PHE A 4 5.02 4.50 -2.64
CA PHE A 4 4.03 3.57 -2.10
C PHE A 4 2.66 3.89 -2.65
N ILE A 5 1.92 2.83 -2.98
CA ILE A 5 0.55 2.94 -3.48
C ILE A 5 -0.34 1.98 -2.70
N VAL A 6 -1.64 2.24 -2.73
CA VAL A 6 -2.64 1.37 -2.11
C VAL A 6 -3.56 0.87 -3.21
N ASP A 7 -3.93 -0.40 -3.12
CA ASP A 7 -4.92 -0.99 -4.03
C ASP A 7 -6.29 -0.41 -3.67
N GLU A 8 -6.94 0.22 -4.64
CA GLU A 8 -8.27 0.79 -4.45
C GLU A 8 -9.28 -0.28 -4.04
N ASN A 9 -9.09 -1.50 -4.51
CA ASN A 9 -9.99 -2.60 -4.21
C ASN A 9 -9.61 -3.25 -2.88
N ALA A 10 -10.60 -3.41 -2.00
CA ALA A 10 -10.38 -4.07 -0.73
C ALA A 10 -10.36 -5.59 -0.92
N LEU A 11 -9.63 -6.27 -0.04
CA LEU A 11 -9.67 -7.72 0.05
C LEU A 11 -11.03 -8.15 0.61
N THR A 12 -11.27 -9.46 0.61
CA THR A 12 -12.54 -10.00 1.12
C THR A 12 -12.78 -9.63 2.57
N ASN A 13 -11.72 -9.39 3.34
CA ASN A 13 -11.84 -8.98 4.75
C ASN A 13 -11.94 -7.47 4.92
N GLY A 14 -12.01 -6.71 3.83
CA GLY A 14 -12.13 -5.27 3.88
C GLY A 14 -10.82 -4.51 3.97
N SER A 15 -9.68 -5.19 3.92
CA SER A 15 -8.38 -4.55 4.01
C SER A 15 -7.87 -4.10 2.65
N HIS A 16 -7.21 -2.94 2.61
CA HIS A 16 -6.51 -2.47 1.41
C HIS A 16 -5.04 -2.79 1.53
N LEU A 17 -4.42 -3.23 0.44
CA LEU A 17 -3.01 -3.58 0.42
C LEU A 17 -2.16 -2.39 0.00
N ILE A 18 -1.08 -2.17 0.75
CA ILE A 18 -0.06 -1.17 0.41
C ILE A 18 1.03 -1.89 -0.38
N HIS A 19 1.38 -1.35 -1.55
CA HIS A 19 2.41 -1.93 -2.42
C HIS A 19 3.57 -0.98 -2.60
N ASN A 20 4.76 -1.56 -2.79
CA ASN A 20 5.96 -0.81 -3.14
C ASN A 20 5.94 -0.54 -4.64
N GLY A 21 5.56 0.68 -5.03
CA GLY A 21 5.44 1.05 -6.43
C GLY A 21 6.78 1.26 -7.13
N THR A 22 7.86 1.45 -6.38
CA THR A 22 9.19 1.59 -6.97
C THR A 22 9.73 0.24 -7.42
N GLN A 23 9.63 -0.76 -6.55
CA GLN A 23 10.13 -2.10 -6.85
C GLN A 23 9.18 -2.87 -7.74
N GLY A 24 7.88 -2.62 -7.58
CA GLY A 24 6.87 -3.40 -8.26
C GLY A 24 6.49 -4.65 -7.47
N CYS A 25 5.43 -5.28 -7.89
CA CYS A 25 4.89 -6.44 -7.17
C CYS A 25 4.11 -7.31 -8.15
N VAL A 26 4.21 -8.63 -7.96
CA VAL A 26 3.45 -9.57 -8.81
C VAL A 26 1.95 -9.37 -8.64
N ASP A 27 1.51 -8.89 -7.47
CA ASP A 27 0.10 -8.64 -7.18
C ASP A 27 -0.28 -7.17 -7.33
N MET A 28 0.56 -6.39 -8.01
CA MET A 28 0.30 -4.96 -8.20
C MET A 28 -1.03 -4.76 -8.91
N PRO A 29 -1.92 -3.86 -8.40
CA PRO A 29 -3.17 -3.59 -9.09
C PRO A 29 -2.93 -2.85 -10.39
N GLN A 30 -3.95 -2.80 -11.25
CA GLN A 30 -3.87 -2.06 -12.50
C GLN A 30 -3.65 -0.58 -12.18
N PHE A 31 -3.01 0.11 -13.12
CA PHE A 31 -2.61 1.50 -12.92
C PHE A 31 -3.75 2.39 -12.46
N ASP A 32 -4.93 2.23 -13.04
CA ASP A 32 -6.09 3.05 -12.71
C ASP A 32 -6.72 2.69 -11.36
N GLN A 33 -6.25 1.61 -10.75
CA GLN A 33 -6.72 1.17 -9.43
C GLN A 33 -5.68 1.43 -8.34
N GLN A 34 -4.58 2.09 -8.66
CA GLN A 34 -3.54 2.44 -7.71
C GLN A 34 -3.81 3.82 -7.13
N ILE A 35 -3.81 3.92 -5.81
CA ILE A 35 -3.95 5.20 -5.12
C ILE A 35 -2.59 5.56 -4.56
N LEU A 36 -2.03 6.68 -5.00
CA LEU A 36 -0.71 7.11 -4.53
C LEU A 36 -0.81 7.59 -3.09
N ILE A 37 -0.01 6.96 -2.21
CA ILE A 37 0.14 7.45 -0.84
C ILE A 37 1.19 8.54 -0.80
N GLY A 38 2.33 8.31 -1.46
CA GLY A 38 3.43 9.24 -1.47
C GLY A 38 4.77 8.52 -1.57
N TYR A 39 5.84 9.25 -1.28
CA TYR A 39 7.20 8.75 -1.31
C TYR A 39 7.76 8.80 0.10
N PHE A 40 8.24 7.66 0.59
CA PHE A 40 8.71 7.55 1.97
C PHE A 40 9.99 6.75 2.03
N ALA A 41 10.74 6.94 3.11
CA ALA A 41 12.00 6.24 3.29
C ALA A 41 11.79 4.75 3.57
N ASN A 42 10.66 4.38 4.19
CA ASN A 42 10.37 3.00 4.54
C ASN A 42 8.87 2.77 4.59
N PHE A 43 8.50 1.49 4.76
CA PHE A 43 7.10 1.10 4.81
C PHE A 43 6.36 1.68 6.01
N GLU A 44 7.00 1.76 7.15
CA GLU A 44 6.34 2.23 8.37
C GLU A 44 5.76 3.61 8.20
N LEU A 45 6.50 4.51 7.57
CA LEU A 45 6.03 5.87 7.30
C LEU A 45 4.84 5.87 6.34
N ALA A 46 4.92 5.04 5.30
CA ALA A 46 3.82 4.91 4.35
C ALA A 46 2.58 4.34 5.03
N TYR A 47 2.75 3.38 5.91
CA TYR A 47 1.65 2.77 6.64
C TYR A 47 0.92 3.80 7.50
N LYS A 48 1.68 4.64 8.20
CA LYS A 48 1.09 5.69 9.03
C LYS A 48 0.29 6.66 8.17
N ARG A 49 0.82 7.02 7.02
CA ARG A 49 0.13 7.92 6.10
C ARG A 49 -1.16 7.30 5.56
N ALA A 50 -1.09 6.02 5.19
CA ALA A 50 -2.26 5.32 4.67
C ALA A 50 -3.37 5.26 5.72
N ARG A 51 -3.03 5.05 6.98
CA ARG A 51 -4.02 5.01 8.04
C ARG A 51 -4.71 6.35 8.23
N MET A 52 -4.03 7.44 7.95
CA MET A 52 -4.64 8.77 8.01
C MET A 52 -5.64 8.96 6.88
N SER A 53 -5.39 8.36 5.73
CA SER A 53 -6.30 8.46 4.58
C SER A 53 -7.51 7.53 4.74
N TRP A 54 -7.33 6.40 5.42
CA TRP A 54 -8.41 5.43 5.63
C TRP A 54 -8.58 5.15 7.13
N PRO A 55 -9.08 6.13 7.91
CA PRO A 55 -9.17 5.96 9.36
C PRO A 55 -10.19 4.91 9.80
N THR A 56 -11.19 4.63 8.98
CA THR A 56 -12.24 3.66 9.32
C THR A 56 -12.04 2.31 8.66
N GLU A 57 -11.07 2.18 7.77
CA GLU A 57 -10.80 0.95 7.04
C GLU A 57 -9.42 0.42 7.40
N LYS A 58 -9.24 -0.89 7.22
CA LYS A 58 -7.95 -1.50 7.48
C LYS A 58 -7.04 -1.33 6.28
N VAL A 59 -5.77 -1.01 6.54
CA VAL A 59 -4.73 -1.02 5.53
C VAL A 59 -3.60 -1.91 6.05
N VAL A 60 -3.06 -2.75 5.17
CA VAL A 60 -1.98 -3.67 5.53
C VAL A 60 -0.96 -3.69 4.41
N GLY A 61 0.27 -4.01 4.73
CA GLY A 61 1.31 -4.13 3.73
C GLY A 61 1.20 -5.45 2.97
N CYS A 62 1.46 -5.38 1.66
CA CYS A 62 1.57 -6.59 0.85
C CYS A 62 2.80 -7.37 1.32
N ASP A 63 2.62 -8.64 1.68
CA ASP A 63 3.70 -9.45 2.21
C ASP A 63 4.74 -9.83 1.14
N LYS A 64 4.45 -9.56 -0.13
CA LYS A 64 5.37 -9.86 -1.22
C LYS A 64 6.30 -8.71 -1.56
N CYS A 65 5.82 -7.48 -1.46
CA CYS A 65 6.63 -6.31 -1.81
C CYS A 65 6.85 -5.33 -0.65
N CYS A 66 6.13 -5.49 0.44
CA CYS A 66 6.26 -4.66 1.64
C CYS A 66 6.56 -5.50 2.86
N SER A 67 7.27 -6.59 2.68
CA SER A 67 7.63 -7.47 3.78
C SER A 67 8.49 -6.75 4.81
N GLN A 68 8.18 -6.95 6.08
CA GLN A 68 8.89 -6.34 7.20
C GLN A 68 9.90 -7.27 7.84
N SER A 69 10.11 -8.41 7.27
CA SER A 69 11.04 -9.41 7.81
C SER A 69 12.47 -8.94 7.88
#